data_c6b799f4dc4b5ec8f1fc9d546f4175b4
#
_entry.id   c6b799f4dc4b5ec8f1fc9d546f4175b4
#
_cell.length_a   1.000
_cell.length_b   1.000
_cell.length_c   1.000
_cell.angle_alpha   90.00
_cell.angle_beta   90.00
_cell.angle_gamma   90.00
#
_symmetry.space_group_name_H-M   'P 1'
#
loop_
_entity.id
_entity.type
_entity.pdbx_description
1 polymer ?
#
loop_
_entity_poly.entity_id
_entity_poly.type
_entity_poly.pdbx_seq_one_letter_code
_entity_poly.pdbx_strand_id
1 'polypeptide(L)' 'MKYITVLDFETGDVYQYEWPGITNKHQDAGERCEEYLIELGHNLNNCQWMIHKNSEIITP' A
#
# COMPACT_ATOMS: atom_id res chain seq x y z
N MET A 1 -12.90 -7.03 -2.74
CA MET A 1 -11.47 -6.90 -3.04
C MET A 1 -10.88 -5.71 -2.29
N LYS A 2 -9.67 -5.85 -1.80
CA LYS A 2 -8.99 -4.76 -1.08
C LYS A 2 -7.84 -4.21 -1.91
N TYR A 3 -7.47 -2.98 -1.63
CA TYR A 3 -6.41 -2.25 -2.34
C TYR A 3 -5.49 -1.58 -1.34
N ILE A 4 -4.27 -1.27 -1.80
CA ILE A 4 -3.34 -0.44 -1.06
C ILE A 4 -3.09 0.81 -1.90
N THR A 5 -3.29 2.00 -1.31
CA THR A 5 -2.91 3.26 -1.96
C THR A 5 -1.68 3.81 -1.26
N VAL A 6 -0.68 4.17 -2.04
CA VAL A 6 0.61 4.69 -1.56
C VAL A 6 0.80 6.11 -2.07
N LEU A 7 1.11 7.01 -1.14
CA LEU A 7 1.50 8.38 -1.45
C LEU A 7 3.01 8.45 -1.35
N ASP A 8 3.70 8.62 -2.48
CA ASP A 8 5.15 8.68 -2.52
C ASP A 8 5.60 10.15 -2.49
N PHE A 9 6.21 10.56 -1.38
CA PHE A 9 6.63 11.95 -1.18
C PHE A 9 7.92 12.31 -1.90
N GLU A 10 8.71 11.32 -2.33
CA GLU A 10 9.92 11.60 -3.12
C GLU A 10 9.59 12.03 -4.54
N THR A 11 8.60 11.39 -5.15
CA THR A 11 8.25 11.61 -6.55
C THR A 11 6.97 12.42 -6.73
N GLY A 12 6.15 12.51 -5.69
CA GLY A 12 4.82 13.11 -5.78
C GLY A 12 3.78 12.23 -6.45
N ASP A 13 4.09 10.96 -6.64
CA ASP A 13 3.20 10.00 -7.30
C ASP A 13 2.28 9.30 -6.32
N VAL A 14 1.13 8.88 -6.85
CA VAL A 14 0.16 8.08 -6.11
C VAL A 14 0.05 6.73 -6.80
N TYR A 15 0.26 5.65 -6.04
CA TYR A 15 0.18 4.29 -6.55
C TYR A 15 -1.00 3.56 -5.93
N GLN A 16 -1.62 2.68 -6.69
CA GLN A 16 -2.65 1.80 -6.15
C GLN A 16 -2.35 0.37 -6.58
N TYR A 17 -2.34 -0.54 -5.61
CA TYR A 17 -2.09 -1.96 -5.81
C TYR A 17 -3.25 -2.78 -5.27
N GLU A 18 -3.44 -3.97 -5.81
CA GLU A 18 -4.36 -4.92 -5.21
C GLU A 18 -3.73 -5.50 -3.94
N TRP A 19 -4.55 -5.69 -2.91
CA TRP A 19 -4.09 -6.30 -1.67
C TRP A 19 -3.67 -7.76 -1.92
N PRO A 20 -2.41 -8.13 -1.62
CA PRO A 20 -1.91 -9.47 -1.94
C PRO A 20 -2.36 -10.56 -0.96
N GLY A 21 -2.96 -10.18 0.16
CA GLY A 21 -3.33 -11.12 1.21
C GLY A 21 -2.19 -11.41 2.19
N ILE A 22 -2.55 -12.00 3.31
CA ILE A 22 -1.60 -12.40 4.35
C ILE A 22 -0.93 -13.71 3.91
N THR A 23 0.40 -13.75 3.95
CA THR A 23 1.17 -14.94 3.60
C THR A 23 1.60 -15.75 4.82
N ASN A 24 1.54 -15.14 6.01
CA ASN A 24 1.89 -15.77 7.27
C ASN A 24 0.81 -15.46 8.29
N LYS A 25 0.20 -16.49 8.87
CA LYS A 25 -0.90 -16.32 9.83
C LYS A 25 -0.54 -15.54 11.10
N HIS A 26 0.75 -15.39 11.40
CA HIS A 26 1.23 -14.62 12.55
C HIS A 26 1.51 -13.16 12.20
N GLN A 27 1.36 -12.79 10.95
CA GLN A 27 1.61 -11.45 10.44
C GLN A 27 0.31 -10.66 10.43
N ASP A 28 0.31 -9.42 10.92
CA ASP A 28 -0.87 -8.57 10.79
C ASP A 28 -0.91 -7.87 9.44
N ALA A 29 -2.03 -7.21 9.14
CA ALA A 29 -2.22 -6.54 7.86
C ALA A 29 -1.22 -5.42 7.63
N GLY A 30 -0.87 -4.66 8.66
CA GLY A 30 0.11 -3.58 8.57
C GLY A 30 1.50 -4.11 8.22
N GLU A 31 1.95 -5.15 8.91
CA GLU A 31 3.24 -5.78 8.63
C GLU A 31 3.29 -6.34 7.21
N ARG A 32 2.23 -6.99 6.76
CA ARG A 32 2.16 -7.53 5.41
C ARG A 32 2.21 -6.42 4.35
N CYS A 33 1.51 -5.32 4.60
CA CYS A 33 1.51 -4.18 3.70
C CYS A 33 2.92 -3.59 3.57
N GLU A 34 3.60 -3.36 4.68
CA GLU A 34 4.97 -2.83 4.67
C GLU A 34 5.92 -3.76 3.93
N GLU A 35 5.86 -5.06 4.18
CA GLU A 35 6.65 -6.06 3.49
C GLU A 35 6.43 -6.00 1.97
N TYR A 36 5.17 -5.95 1.55
CA TYR A 36 4.80 -5.89 0.15
C TYR A 36 5.32 -4.62 -0.53
N LEU A 37 5.19 -3.47 0.12
CA LEU A 37 5.66 -2.20 -0.43
C LEU A 37 7.19 -2.17 -0.56
N ILE A 38 7.90 -2.76 0.39
CA ILE A 38 9.36 -2.89 0.30
C ILE A 38 9.75 -3.77 -0.89
N GLU A 39 9.04 -4.88 -1.10
CA GLU A 39 9.26 -5.76 -2.26
C GLU A 39 9.05 -5.02 -3.58
N LEU A 40 8.11 -4.08 -3.62
CA LEU A 40 7.84 -3.26 -4.80
C LEU A 40 8.84 -2.11 -4.99
N GLY A 41 9.76 -1.91 -4.05
CA GLY A 41 10.79 -0.89 -4.15
C GLY A 41 10.45 0.45 -3.53
N HIS A 42 9.39 0.54 -2.75
CA HIS A 42 9.03 1.78 -2.05
C HIS A 42 9.89 1.98 -0.81
N ASN A 43 10.26 3.24 -0.56
CA ASN A 43 10.95 3.62 0.68
C ASN A 43 9.90 4.09 1.69
N LEU A 44 9.62 3.27 2.68
CA LEU A 44 8.57 3.55 3.66
C LEU A 44 8.77 4.84 4.45
N ASN A 45 10.01 5.31 4.58
CA ASN A 45 10.29 6.57 5.27
C ASN A 45 9.75 7.80 4.51
N ASN A 46 9.54 7.65 3.20
CA ASN A 46 9.08 8.72 2.33
C ASN A 46 7.69 8.45 1.74
N CYS A 47 6.95 7.50 2.32
CA CYS A 47 5.63 7.12 1.84
C CYS A 47 4.62 7.11 2.97
N GLN A 48 3.37 7.39 2.60
CA GLN A 48 2.20 7.09 3.42
C GLN A 48 1.33 6.12 2.64
N TRP A 49 0.64 5.24 3.32
CA TRP A 49 -0.17 4.24 2.65
C TRP A 49 -1.39 3.88 3.49
N MET A 50 -2.41 3.35 2.81
CA MET A 50 -3.59 2.81 3.49
C MET A 50 -4.13 1.60 2.75
N ILE A 51 -4.73 0.70 3.50
CA ILE A 51 -5.47 -0.44 2.96
C ILE A 51 -6.95 -0.04 2.94
N HIS A 52 -7.61 -0.23 1.82
CA HIS A 52 -9.01 0.19 1.65
C HIS A 52 -9.72 -0.69 0.63
N LYS A 53 -11.02 -0.45 0.44
CA LYS A 53 -11.87 -1.26 -0.45
C LYS A 53 -12.33 -0.53 -1.70
N ASN A 54 -11.99 0.74 -1.86
CA ASN A 54 -12.47 1.54 -2.97
C ASN A 54 -11.37 1.71 -4.02
N SER A 55 -11.62 1.25 -5.25
CA SER A 55 -10.67 1.35 -6.35
C SER A 55 -10.67 2.71 -7.04
N GLU A 56 -11.60 3.59 -6.71
CA GLU A 56 -11.73 4.89 -7.35
C GLU A 56 -11.01 5.98 -6.56
N ILE A 57 -10.35 6.86 -7.29
CA ILE A 57 -9.78 8.09 -6.74
C ILE A 57 -10.79 9.20 -7.03
N ILE A 58 -11.25 9.87 -5.98
CA ILE A 58 -12.20 10.97 -6.12
C ILE A 58 -11.42 12.25 -6.40
N THR A 59 -11.69 12.86 -7.54
CA THR A 59 -11.08 14.14 -7.92
C THR A 59 -12.18 15.20 -7.93
N PRO A 60 -12.19 16.11 -6.92
CA PRO A 60 -13.24 17.14 -6.80
C PRO A 60 -13.19 18.13 -7.96
#